data_c1f1457d0b3686a5eaa2c06c6f88207f
#
_entry.id   c1f1457d0b3686a5eaa2c06c6f88207f
#
_cell.length_a   1.000
_cell.length_b   1.000
_cell.length_c   1.000
_cell.angle_alpha   90.00
_cell.angle_beta   90.00
_cell.angle_gamma   90.00
#
_symmetry.space_group_name_H-M   'P 1'
#
loop_
_entity.id
_entity.type
_entity.pdbx_description
1 polymer ?
#
loop_
_entity_poly.entity_id
_entity_poly.type
_entity_poly.pdbx_seq_one_letter_code
_entity_poly.pdbx_strand_id
1 'polypeptide(L)'
;MKVLVLDNYDSFTYNLVQYLGELGAEVEVVRNDHATVDELLIRGYHAVVVSPGPCTPDESGISLEAVRAFPEAGIPTLGVCLGHQALAQAFGGRVVRHAPVHGKICEIEHDGKTIFERLPSPLTVGRYHSLVVEEGTLPDDLEISATTVGDPASVADGGARGGVIQAIRHRTLPAEGIQFHPESVLTPEGMALLKNFLAAGTRAAVGGIA
;
A
#
# COMPACT_ATOMS: atom_id res chain seq x y z
N MET A 1 1.76 -3.79 -19.58
CA MET A 1 2.34 -2.84 -18.61
C MET A 1 3.28 -3.62 -17.71
N LYS A 2 4.55 -3.18 -17.57
CA LYS A 2 5.55 -3.85 -16.72
C LYS A 2 5.42 -3.34 -15.28
N VAL A 3 5.22 -4.24 -14.33
CA VAL A 3 5.01 -3.93 -12.90
C VAL A 3 6.07 -4.63 -12.06
N LEU A 4 6.73 -3.89 -11.18
CA LEU A 4 7.58 -4.48 -10.14
C LEU A 4 6.73 -4.85 -8.93
N VAL A 5 6.89 -6.06 -8.43
CA VAL A 5 6.49 -6.43 -7.08
C VAL A 5 7.74 -6.61 -6.25
N LEU A 6 7.99 -5.70 -5.30
CA LEU A 6 9.08 -5.80 -4.34
C LEU A 6 8.62 -6.72 -3.20
N ASP A 7 9.21 -7.92 -3.14
CA ASP A 7 8.81 -8.99 -2.23
C ASP A 7 9.53 -8.87 -0.88
N ASN A 8 8.78 -8.64 0.19
CA ASN A 8 9.25 -8.61 1.57
C ASN A 8 9.19 -9.98 2.26
N TYR A 9 9.37 -11.07 1.50
CA TYR A 9 9.34 -12.45 2.02
C TYR A 9 8.00 -12.83 2.64
N ASP A 10 6.91 -12.38 2.02
CA ASP A 10 5.56 -12.67 2.48
C ASP A 10 4.88 -13.77 1.65
N SER A 11 4.13 -14.64 2.33
CA SER A 11 3.41 -15.74 1.68
C SER A 11 2.27 -15.26 0.77
N PHE A 12 1.75 -14.06 0.98
CA PHE A 12 0.68 -13.46 0.17
C PHE A 12 1.20 -12.71 -1.06
N THR A 13 2.51 -12.47 -1.19
CA THR A 13 3.10 -11.76 -2.33
C THR A 13 2.64 -12.37 -3.66
N TYR A 14 2.64 -13.69 -3.78
CA TYR A 14 2.26 -14.35 -5.04
C TYR A 14 0.76 -14.27 -5.36
N ASN A 15 -0.11 -14.04 -4.37
CA ASN A 15 -1.52 -13.73 -4.64
C ASN A 15 -1.65 -12.33 -5.29
N LEU A 16 -0.87 -11.34 -4.84
CA LEU A 16 -0.77 -10.03 -5.52
C LEU A 16 -0.26 -10.19 -6.95
N VAL A 17 0.81 -10.99 -7.15
CA VAL A 17 1.36 -11.27 -8.48
C VAL A 17 0.30 -11.88 -9.40
N GLN A 18 -0.47 -12.85 -8.89
CA GLN A 18 -1.55 -13.48 -9.66
C GLN A 18 -2.63 -12.46 -10.05
N TYR A 19 -3.11 -11.65 -9.11
CA TYR A 19 -4.14 -10.64 -9.39
C TYR A 19 -3.67 -9.60 -10.41
N LEU A 20 -2.43 -9.12 -10.28
CA LEU A 20 -1.84 -8.19 -11.25
C LEU A 20 -1.70 -8.84 -12.63
N GLY A 21 -1.30 -10.11 -12.69
CA GLY A 21 -1.22 -10.90 -13.94
C GLY A 21 -2.59 -11.09 -14.59
N GLU A 22 -3.64 -11.40 -13.83
CA GLU A 22 -5.02 -11.50 -14.32
C GLU A 22 -5.55 -10.16 -14.87
N LEU A 23 -5.07 -9.03 -14.31
CA LEU A 23 -5.35 -7.70 -14.81
C LEU A 23 -4.50 -7.30 -16.04
N GLY A 24 -3.67 -8.21 -16.56
CA GLY A 24 -2.88 -8.03 -17.79
C GLY A 24 -1.53 -7.35 -17.57
N ALA A 25 -1.02 -7.30 -16.34
CA ALA A 25 0.33 -6.79 -16.06
C ALA A 25 1.39 -7.87 -16.35
N GLU A 26 2.53 -7.44 -16.90
CA GLU A 26 3.77 -8.23 -16.91
C GLU A 26 4.49 -7.97 -15.59
N VAL A 27 4.47 -8.96 -14.69
CA VAL A 27 4.96 -8.79 -13.32
C VAL A 27 6.38 -9.34 -13.18
N GLU A 28 7.30 -8.50 -12.72
CA GLU A 28 8.62 -8.90 -12.26
C GLU A 28 8.64 -8.87 -10.73
N VAL A 29 9.03 -9.99 -10.10
CA VAL A 29 9.16 -10.09 -8.65
C VAL A 29 10.62 -10.01 -8.27
N VAL A 30 10.97 -9.07 -7.40
CA VAL A 30 12.33 -8.89 -6.87
C VAL A 30 12.26 -8.86 -5.35
N ARG A 31 13.07 -9.66 -4.68
CA ARG A 31 13.17 -9.63 -3.21
C ARG A 31 13.85 -8.36 -2.73
N ASN A 32 13.45 -7.89 -1.58
CA ASN A 32 13.86 -6.62 -0.98
C ASN A 32 15.37 -6.51 -0.63
N ASP A 33 16.13 -7.59 -0.84
CA ASP A 33 17.58 -7.69 -0.60
C ASP A 33 18.36 -8.18 -1.83
N HIS A 34 17.70 -8.33 -3.01
CA HIS A 34 18.30 -8.89 -4.22
C HIS A 34 18.71 -7.86 -5.27
N ALA A 35 18.43 -6.59 -5.05
CA ALA A 35 18.80 -5.48 -5.93
C ALA A 35 18.89 -4.18 -5.13
N THR A 36 19.53 -3.17 -5.69
CA THR A 36 19.44 -1.79 -5.19
C THR A 36 18.28 -1.05 -5.86
N VAL A 37 17.80 0.04 -5.25
CA VAL A 37 16.75 0.87 -5.85
C VAL A 37 17.21 1.48 -7.18
N ASP A 38 18.45 1.92 -7.27
CA ASP A 38 19.05 2.48 -8.51
C ASP A 38 19.03 1.46 -9.67
N GLU A 39 19.37 0.20 -9.39
CA GLU A 39 19.30 -0.88 -10.38
C GLU A 39 17.86 -1.15 -10.85
N LEU A 40 16.89 -0.99 -9.97
CA LEU A 40 15.48 -1.20 -10.29
C LEU A 40 14.88 -0.01 -11.06
N LEU A 41 15.25 1.23 -10.73
CA LEU A 41 14.76 2.44 -11.39
C LEU A 41 15.01 2.45 -12.89
N ILE A 42 16.14 1.90 -13.34
CA ILE A 42 16.50 1.88 -14.78
C ILE A 42 15.85 0.74 -15.57
N ARG A 43 15.08 -0.18 -14.92
CA ARG A 43 14.45 -1.34 -15.59
C ARG A 43 13.14 -1.00 -16.32
N GLY A 44 12.67 0.25 -16.26
CA GLY A 44 11.51 0.74 -17.01
C GLY A 44 10.18 0.20 -16.53
N TYR A 45 9.97 0.11 -15.22
CA TYR A 45 8.67 -0.22 -14.66
C TYR A 45 7.66 0.93 -14.83
N HIS A 46 6.41 0.57 -15.07
CA HIS A 46 5.29 1.51 -15.19
C HIS A 46 4.54 1.70 -13.88
N ALA A 47 4.69 0.77 -12.95
CA ALA A 47 4.15 0.82 -11.60
C ALA A 47 4.94 -0.12 -10.68
N VAL A 48 4.88 0.15 -9.38
CA VAL A 48 5.55 -0.64 -8.34
C VAL A 48 4.56 -0.99 -7.24
N VAL A 49 4.57 -2.24 -6.80
CA VAL A 49 3.87 -2.72 -5.60
C VAL A 49 4.90 -3.17 -4.59
N VAL A 50 4.90 -2.57 -3.39
CA VAL A 50 5.71 -3.02 -2.26
C VAL A 50 4.85 -3.92 -1.39
N SER A 51 5.21 -5.19 -1.31
CA SER A 51 4.39 -6.27 -0.73
C SER A 51 4.21 -6.16 0.77
N PRO A 52 3.25 -6.90 1.33
CA PRO A 52 3.28 -7.28 2.74
C PRO A 52 4.62 -7.90 3.13
N GLY A 53 4.86 -8.02 4.43
CA GLY A 53 6.05 -8.67 4.96
C GLY A 53 6.02 -8.82 6.47
N PRO A 54 6.91 -9.61 7.05
CA PRO A 54 7.10 -9.72 8.48
C PRO A 54 7.84 -8.50 9.05
N CYS A 55 7.91 -8.43 10.37
CA CYS A 55 8.70 -7.46 11.13
C CYS A 55 8.25 -5.99 10.96
N THR A 56 9.19 -5.06 10.90
CA THR A 56 8.97 -3.62 10.82
C THR A 56 9.52 -3.05 9.50
N PRO A 57 9.14 -1.83 9.12
CA PRO A 57 9.75 -1.18 7.96
C PRO A 57 11.28 -1.08 8.01
N ASP A 58 11.88 -0.92 9.19
CA ASP A 58 13.33 -0.84 9.35
C ASP A 58 14.05 -2.13 8.93
N GLU A 59 13.34 -3.26 8.95
CA GLU A 59 13.86 -4.58 8.59
C GLU A 59 13.44 -5.00 7.17
N SER A 60 12.82 -4.10 6.40
CA SER A 60 12.25 -4.39 5.07
C SER A 60 13.24 -4.18 3.90
N GLY A 61 14.56 -4.23 4.17
CA GLY A 61 15.58 -4.06 3.14
C GLY A 61 15.42 -2.72 2.40
N ILE A 62 15.38 -2.76 1.08
CA ILE A 62 15.26 -1.55 0.24
C ILE A 62 13.85 -0.95 0.21
N SER A 63 12.86 -1.50 0.92
CA SER A 63 11.46 -1.06 0.81
C SER A 63 11.25 0.40 1.24
N LEU A 64 11.92 0.85 2.31
CA LEU A 64 11.86 2.27 2.75
C LEU A 64 12.38 3.24 1.69
N GLU A 65 13.45 2.88 1.01
CA GLU A 65 14.02 3.68 -0.07
C GLU A 65 13.11 3.62 -1.31
N ALA A 66 12.61 2.43 -1.67
CA ALA A 66 11.78 2.20 -2.84
C ALA A 66 10.47 2.99 -2.81
N VAL A 67 9.73 2.98 -1.67
CA VAL A 67 8.46 3.71 -1.55
C VAL A 67 8.61 5.23 -1.68
N ARG A 68 9.83 5.73 -1.60
CA ARG A 68 10.17 7.14 -1.81
C ARG A 68 10.71 7.40 -3.21
N ALA A 69 11.72 6.64 -3.64
CA ALA A 69 12.45 6.89 -4.87
C ALA A 69 11.59 6.67 -6.13
N PHE A 70 10.75 5.63 -6.16
CA PHE A 70 9.90 5.38 -7.32
C PHE A 70 8.85 6.48 -7.54
N PRO A 71 8.09 6.93 -6.52
CA PRO A 71 7.19 8.06 -6.69
C PRO A 71 7.90 9.37 -7.04
N GLU A 72 9.09 9.65 -6.48
CA GLU A 72 9.92 10.81 -6.84
C GLU A 72 10.36 10.77 -8.32
N ALA A 73 10.56 9.58 -8.87
CA ALA A 73 10.79 9.36 -10.30
C ALA A 73 9.49 9.38 -11.15
N GLY A 74 8.33 9.68 -10.56
CA GLY A 74 7.03 9.73 -11.24
C GLY A 74 6.40 8.35 -11.50
N ILE A 75 6.92 7.29 -10.90
CA ILE A 75 6.42 5.92 -11.07
C ILE A 75 5.38 5.62 -9.99
N PRO A 76 4.11 5.37 -10.34
CA PRO A 76 3.07 5.01 -9.38
C PRO A 76 3.45 3.84 -8.49
N THR A 77 3.33 4.04 -7.18
CA THR A 77 3.77 3.08 -6.17
C THR A 77 2.64 2.81 -5.17
N LEU A 78 2.34 1.54 -4.95
CA LEU A 78 1.39 1.06 -3.96
C LEU A 78 2.11 0.25 -2.88
N GLY A 79 2.06 0.72 -1.63
CA GLY A 79 2.49 -0.06 -0.48
C GLY A 79 1.33 -0.88 0.10
N VAL A 80 1.52 -2.19 0.31
CA VAL A 80 0.54 -3.09 0.91
C VAL A 80 1.03 -3.56 2.27
N CYS A 81 0.24 -3.38 3.32
CA CYS A 81 0.52 -3.77 4.71
C CYS A 81 1.89 -3.23 5.19
N LEU A 82 2.95 -4.02 5.18
CA LEU A 82 4.31 -3.55 5.49
C LEU A 82 4.74 -2.42 4.53
N GLY A 83 4.41 -2.51 3.25
CA GLY A 83 4.70 -1.46 2.26
C GLY A 83 3.98 -0.14 2.56
N HIS A 84 2.75 -0.18 3.09
CA HIS A 84 2.03 1.00 3.58
C HIS A 84 2.73 1.63 4.79
N GLN A 85 3.16 0.81 5.73
CA GLN A 85 3.90 1.26 6.90
C GLN A 85 5.25 1.86 6.50
N ALA A 86 5.95 1.23 5.53
CA ALA A 86 7.18 1.76 4.96
C ALA A 86 6.96 3.13 4.29
N LEU A 87 5.86 3.30 3.56
CA LEU A 87 5.48 4.57 2.95
C LEU A 87 5.28 5.66 4.03
N ALA A 88 4.50 5.38 5.07
CA ALA A 88 4.31 6.34 6.15
C ALA A 88 5.63 6.73 6.82
N GLN A 89 6.47 5.74 7.15
CA GLN A 89 7.74 5.96 7.84
C GLN A 89 8.76 6.69 6.97
N ALA A 90 8.85 6.38 5.68
CA ALA A 90 9.78 7.04 4.75
C ALA A 90 9.52 8.55 4.62
N PHE A 91 8.28 8.99 4.82
CA PHE A 91 7.91 10.41 4.83
C PHE A 91 7.84 11.03 6.23
N GLY A 92 8.18 10.29 7.30
CA GLY A 92 8.32 10.82 8.67
C GLY A 92 7.20 10.46 9.65
N GLY A 93 6.22 9.65 9.22
CA GLY A 93 5.22 9.08 10.11
C GLY A 93 5.80 8.00 11.03
N ARG A 94 5.11 7.68 12.11
CA ARG A 94 5.51 6.60 13.02
C ARG A 94 4.64 5.35 12.84
N VAL A 95 5.28 4.19 12.95
CA VAL A 95 4.62 2.90 13.01
C VAL A 95 4.69 2.37 14.44
N VAL A 96 3.53 2.01 14.98
CA VAL A 96 3.40 1.58 16.40
C VAL A 96 2.72 0.22 16.50
N ARG A 97 2.92 -0.45 17.64
CA ARG A 97 2.23 -1.71 17.93
C ARG A 97 0.75 -1.46 18.19
N HIS A 98 -0.05 -2.35 17.66
CA HIS A 98 -1.51 -2.41 17.84
C HIS A 98 -1.92 -3.83 18.27
N ALA A 99 -3.12 -3.98 18.81
CA ALA A 99 -3.67 -5.30 19.10
C ALA A 99 -3.64 -6.19 17.84
N PRO A 100 -3.09 -7.42 17.91
CA PRO A 100 -2.94 -8.27 16.74
C PRO A 100 -4.29 -8.57 16.08
N VAL A 101 -4.35 -8.35 14.78
CA VAL A 101 -5.49 -8.72 13.93
C VAL A 101 -5.00 -9.76 12.93
N HIS A 102 -5.62 -10.92 12.90
CA HIS A 102 -5.25 -11.98 11.96
C HIS A 102 -6.49 -12.61 11.34
N GLY A 103 -6.65 -12.45 10.02
CA GLY A 103 -7.77 -13.02 9.29
C GLY A 103 -9.13 -12.48 9.72
N LYS A 104 -9.21 -11.21 10.14
CA LYS A 104 -10.47 -10.57 10.53
C LYS A 104 -10.94 -9.62 9.43
N ILE A 105 -12.25 -9.65 9.23
CA ILE A 105 -12.95 -8.70 8.36
C ILE A 105 -13.26 -7.44 9.16
N CYS A 106 -13.07 -6.29 8.53
CA CYS A 106 -13.63 -5.02 9.01
C CYS A 106 -14.16 -4.19 7.83
N GLU A 107 -14.95 -3.19 8.17
CA GLU A 107 -15.38 -2.17 7.23
C GLU A 107 -14.50 -0.94 7.36
N ILE A 108 -14.20 -0.32 6.22
CA ILE A 108 -13.46 0.93 6.14
C ILE A 108 -14.27 1.98 5.40
N GLU A 109 -14.20 3.23 5.85
CA GLU A 109 -14.65 4.38 5.08
C GLU A 109 -13.47 4.99 4.33
N HIS A 110 -13.67 5.36 3.07
CA HIS A 110 -12.64 5.93 2.21
C HIS A 110 -13.17 7.16 1.45
N ASP A 111 -12.25 7.96 0.92
CA ASP A 111 -12.56 9.23 0.25
C ASP A 111 -13.10 9.09 -1.19
N GLY A 112 -13.16 7.88 -1.73
CA GLY A 112 -13.66 7.59 -3.08
C GLY A 112 -12.76 8.05 -4.22
N LYS A 113 -11.49 8.41 -3.95
CA LYS A 113 -10.55 8.91 -4.95
C LYS A 113 -9.51 7.86 -5.34
N THR A 114 -8.87 8.06 -6.47
CA THR A 114 -7.71 7.28 -6.96
C THR A 114 -7.97 5.76 -6.94
N ILE A 115 -7.27 5.00 -6.08
CA ILE A 115 -7.46 3.55 -5.95
C ILE A 115 -8.84 3.15 -5.45
N PHE A 116 -9.56 4.06 -4.78
CA PHE A 116 -10.92 3.85 -4.27
C PHE A 116 -12.02 4.34 -5.22
N GLU A 117 -11.67 4.84 -6.42
CA GLU A 117 -12.66 5.33 -7.38
C GLU A 117 -13.69 4.26 -7.73
N ARG A 118 -14.98 4.59 -7.58
CA ARG A 118 -16.14 3.71 -7.85
C ARG A 118 -16.22 2.44 -6.99
N LEU A 119 -15.49 2.36 -5.90
CA LEU A 119 -15.66 1.29 -4.92
C LEU A 119 -16.76 1.67 -3.91
N PRO A 120 -17.45 0.69 -3.31
CA PRO A 120 -18.44 0.94 -2.28
C PRO A 120 -17.77 1.51 -1.02
N SER A 121 -18.47 2.44 -0.33
CA SER A 121 -18.07 2.89 1.01
C SER A 121 -19.28 2.80 1.94
N PRO A 122 -19.21 2.01 3.03
CA PRO A 122 -18.03 1.31 3.51
C PRO A 122 -17.59 0.13 2.61
N LEU A 123 -16.28 -0.17 2.65
CA LEU A 123 -15.64 -1.26 1.93
C LEU A 123 -15.23 -2.37 2.91
N THR A 124 -15.58 -3.61 2.59
CA THR A 124 -15.17 -4.79 3.37
C THR A 124 -13.74 -5.20 3.04
N VAL A 125 -12.88 -5.32 4.06
CA VAL A 125 -11.45 -5.66 3.88
C VAL A 125 -10.95 -6.69 4.89
N GLY A 126 -9.98 -7.51 4.47
CA GLY A 126 -9.28 -8.47 5.31
C GLY A 126 -8.01 -7.87 5.94
N ARG A 127 -7.84 -8.04 7.25
CA ARG A 127 -6.71 -7.50 8.03
C ARG A 127 -5.87 -8.62 8.66
N TYR A 128 -4.52 -8.44 8.60
CA TYR A 128 -3.53 -9.41 9.07
C TYR A 128 -2.30 -8.72 9.70
N HIS A 129 -2.50 -7.73 10.56
CA HIS A 129 -1.41 -6.90 11.06
C HIS A 129 -1.45 -6.72 12.60
N SER A 130 -0.28 -6.45 13.18
CA SER A 130 -0.07 -6.07 14.58
C SER A 130 0.63 -4.71 14.72
N LEU A 131 0.92 -4.07 13.60
CA LEU A 131 1.49 -2.72 13.53
C LEU A 131 0.53 -1.83 12.74
N VAL A 132 0.50 -0.54 13.08
CA VAL A 132 -0.31 0.48 12.42
C VAL A 132 0.46 1.79 12.34
N VAL A 133 0.09 2.62 11.38
CA VAL A 133 0.54 4.01 11.30
C VAL A 133 -0.17 4.82 12.38
N GLU A 134 0.58 5.57 13.17
CA GLU A 134 0.06 6.42 14.24
C GLU A 134 -0.49 7.74 13.67
N GLU A 135 -1.79 7.98 13.82
CA GLU A 135 -2.52 9.07 13.19
C GLU A 135 -1.89 10.46 13.45
N GLY A 136 -1.55 10.76 14.69
CA GLY A 136 -1.00 12.07 15.08
C GLY A 136 0.43 12.35 14.60
N THR A 137 1.03 11.46 13.83
CA THR A 137 2.43 11.58 13.38
C THR A 137 2.58 11.70 11.86
N LEU A 138 1.49 11.62 11.10
CA LEU A 138 1.56 11.78 9.65
C LEU A 138 2.01 13.21 9.30
N PRO A 139 3.01 13.35 8.40
CA PRO A 139 3.42 14.66 7.92
C PRO A 139 2.37 15.27 6.98
N ASP A 140 2.47 16.56 6.74
CA ASP A 140 1.54 17.32 5.89
C ASP A 140 1.53 16.82 4.43
N ASP A 141 2.60 16.17 3.97
CA ASP A 141 2.71 15.60 2.61
C ASP A 141 1.81 14.37 2.40
N LEU A 142 1.39 13.71 3.48
CA LEU A 142 0.51 12.56 3.44
C LEU A 142 -0.90 12.91 3.91
N GLU A 143 -1.90 12.32 3.28
CA GLU A 143 -3.29 12.39 3.71
C GLU A 143 -3.85 10.99 4.01
N ILE A 144 -4.72 10.91 5.01
CA ILE A 144 -5.48 9.70 5.29
C ILE A 144 -6.57 9.59 4.22
N SER A 145 -6.58 8.47 3.50
CA SER A 145 -7.59 8.20 2.46
C SER A 145 -8.62 7.15 2.87
N ALA A 146 -8.35 6.36 3.91
CA ALA A 146 -9.32 5.44 4.52
C ALA A 146 -9.03 5.15 5.99
N THR A 147 -10.09 4.91 6.79
CA THR A 147 -10.05 4.49 8.20
C THR A 147 -11.06 3.39 8.50
N THR A 148 -10.83 2.61 9.56
CA THR A 148 -11.83 1.62 10.01
C THR A 148 -13.10 2.28 10.52
N VAL A 149 -14.25 1.65 10.26
CA VAL A 149 -15.53 2.04 10.84
C VAL A 149 -15.68 1.40 12.22
N GLY A 150 -15.78 2.25 13.25
CA GLY A 150 -16.20 1.81 14.60
C GLY A 150 -15.30 0.76 15.26
N ASP A 151 -13.98 0.76 15.02
CA ASP A 151 -13.06 -0.21 15.61
C ASP A 151 -12.91 0.03 17.13
N PRO A 152 -13.43 -0.88 18.00
CA PRO A 152 -13.33 -0.74 19.45
C PRO A 152 -11.88 -0.75 19.96
N ALA A 153 -10.95 -1.34 19.20
CA ALA A 153 -9.55 -1.42 19.58
C ALA A 153 -8.86 -0.04 19.52
N SER A 154 -9.34 0.88 18.67
CA SER A 154 -8.83 2.25 18.61
C SER A 154 -9.10 3.05 19.89
N VAL A 155 -10.13 2.68 20.66
CA VAL A 155 -10.52 3.35 21.90
C VAL A 155 -9.73 2.82 23.10
N ALA A 156 -9.34 1.53 23.08
CA ALA A 156 -8.63 0.88 24.18
C ALA A 156 -7.17 1.34 24.33
N ASP A 157 -6.53 1.73 23.25
CA ASP A 157 -5.12 2.14 23.21
C ASP A 157 -4.92 3.66 23.21
N GLY A 158 -5.95 4.44 23.56
CA GLY A 158 -5.88 5.90 23.65
C GLY A 158 -5.88 6.60 22.28
N GLY A 159 -6.23 5.90 21.22
CA GLY A 159 -6.42 6.46 19.88
C GLY A 159 -7.59 7.45 19.85
N ALA A 160 -7.46 8.50 19.05
CA ALA A 160 -8.52 9.46 18.81
C ALA A 160 -9.78 8.77 18.25
N ARG A 161 -10.94 9.41 18.36
CA ARG A 161 -12.25 8.89 17.95
C ARG A 161 -12.41 8.56 16.45
N GLY A 162 -11.30 8.37 15.71
CA GLY A 162 -11.23 8.32 14.25
C GLY A 162 -11.00 6.97 13.60
N GLY A 163 -10.97 5.86 14.33
CA GLY A 163 -10.65 4.54 13.74
C GLY A 163 -9.14 4.35 13.44
N VAL A 164 -8.76 3.16 12.99
CA VAL A 164 -7.38 2.84 12.60
C VAL A 164 -7.15 3.24 11.14
N ILE A 165 -6.05 3.92 10.85
CA ILE A 165 -5.65 4.26 9.47
C ILE A 165 -5.55 2.97 8.63
N GLN A 166 -6.29 2.93 7.53
CA GLN A 166 -6.31 1.81 6.60
C GLN A 166 -5.76 2.17 5.23
N ALA A 167 -5.69 3.45 4.90
CA ALA A 167 -4.98 3.91 3.71
C ALA A 167 -4.46 5.33 3.87
N ILE A 168 -3.34 5.59 3.21
CA ILE A 168 -2.72 6.92 3.07
C ILE A 168 -2.39 7.17 1.61
N ARG A 169 -2.30 8.45 1.24
CA ARG A 169 -1.87 8.89 -0.08
C ARG A 169 -0.95 10.10 0.06
N HIS A 170 0.09 10.16 -0.77
CA HIS A 170 0.91 11.37 -0.89
C HIS A 170 0.18 12.41 -1.73
N ARG A 171 0.18 13.68 -1.29
CA ARG A 171 -0.63 14.75 -1.90
C ARG A 171 -0.19 15.14 -3.30
N THR A 172 1.08 14.95 -3.64
CA THR A 172 1.67 15.40 -4.92
C THR A 172 2.38 14.30 -5.68
N LEU A 173 2.99 13.32 -4.99
CA LEU A 173 3.65 12.19 -5.62
C LEU A 173 2.66 11.04 -5.87
N PRO A 174 2.87 10.21 -6.89
CA PRO A 174 2.00 9.07 -7.19
C PRO A 174 2.26 7.88 -6.23
N ALA A 175 2.08 8.10 -4.95
CA ALA A 175 2.30 7.12 -3.89
C ALA A 175 1.04 6.92 -3.04
N GLU A 176 0.63 5.67 -2.91
CA GLU A 176 -0.50 5.25 -2.07
C GLU A 176 -0.12 4.04 -1.23
N GLY A 177 -0.74 3.91 -0.07
CA GLY A 177 -0.54 2.77 0.81
C GLY A 177 -1.84 2.29 1.42
N ILE A 178 -2.02 0.98 1.50
CA ILE A 178 -3.16 0.32 2.14
C ILE A 178 -2.68 -0.65 3.21
N GLN A 179 -3.28 -0.60 4.39
CA GLN A 179 -2.92 -1.47 5.52
C GLN A 179 -3.52 -2.87 5.39
N PHE A 180 -4.66 -3.00 4.73
CA PHE A 180 -5.35 -4.26 4.47
C PHE A 180 -4.77 -4.99 3.24
N HIS A 181 -5.21 -6.24 3.04
CA HIS A 181 -4.72 -7.11 1.97
C HIS A 181 -5.73 -7.18 0.82
N PRO A 182 -5.48 -6.52 -0.33
CA PRO A 182 -6.37 -6.55 -1.49
C PRO A 182 -6.39 -7.93 -2.16
N GLU A 183 -5.34 -8.73 -1.98
CA GLU A 183 -5.18 -10.09 -2.52
C GLU A 183 -5.87 -11.16 -1.66
N SER A 184 -6.43 -10.78 -0.52
CA SER A 184 -7.15 -11.70 0.36
C SER A 184 -8.55 -11.97 -0.16
N VAL A 185 -9.01 -13.21 -0.05
CA VAL A 185 -10.41 -13.60 -0.28
C VAL A 185 -11.40 -12.87 0.65
N LEU A 186 -10.90 -12.27 1.73
CA LEU A 186 -11.67 -11.44 2.65
C LEU A 186 -11.84 -9.99 2.18
N THR A 187 -11.26 -9.63 1.03
CA THR A 187 -11.39 -8.31 0.40
C THR A 187 -12.04 -8.45 -0.98
N PRO A 188 -13.38 -8.54 -1.06
CA PRO A 188 -14.07 -8.82 -2.33
C PRO A 188 -13.73 -7.85 -3.46
N GLU A 189 -13.54 -6.57 -3.15
CA GLU A 189 -13.23 -5.53 -4.13
C GLU A 189 -11.72 -5.34 -4.39
N GLY A 190 -10.88 -6.24 -3.88
CA GLY A 190 -9.43 -6.12 -4.00
C GLY A 190 -8.93 -6.08 -5.44
N MET A 191 -9.52 -6.88 -6.33
CA MET A 191 -9.20 -6.87 -7.75
C MET A 191 -9.56 -5.52 -8.41
N ALA A 192 -10.71 -4.94 -8.04
CA ALA A 192 -11.14 -3.65 -8.57
C ALA A 192 -10.22 -2.52 -8.08
N LEU A 193 -9.76 -2.56 -6.83
CA LEU A 193 -8.78 -1.63 -6.27
C LEU A 193 -7.45 -1.70 -7.03
N LEU A 194 -6.91 -2.91 -7.25
CA LEU A 194 -5.66 -3.09 -8.00
C LEU A 194 -5.80 -2.65 -9.45
N LYS A 195 -6.96 -2.84 -10.07
CA LYS A 195 -7.26 -2.32 -11.41
C LYS A 195 -7.20 -0.79 -11.46
N ASN A 196 -7.75 -0.11 -10.45
CA ASN A 196 -7.68 1.35 -10.36
C ASN A 196 -6.22 1.82 -10.21
N PHE A 197 -5.42 1.13 -9.39
CA PHE A 197 -3.99 1.40 -9.27
C PHE A 197 -3.25 1.26 -10.60
N LEU A 198 -3.46 0.18 -11.34
CA LEU A 198 -2.83 -0.03 -12.66
C LEU A 198 -3.25 1.03 -13.68
N ALA A 199 -4.48 1.54 -13.60
CA ALA A 199 -4.95 2.63 -14.47
C ALA A 199 -4.16 3.94 -14.24
N ALA A 200 -3.70 4.20 -13.01
CA ALA A 200 -2.82 5.33 -12.71
C ALA A 200 -1.45 5.17 -13.40
N GLY A 201 -0.87 3.97 -13.37
CA GLY A 201 0.38 3.65 -14.08
C GLY A 201 0.30 3.85 -15.59
N THR A 202 -0.85 3.52 -16.19
CA THR A 202 -1.08 3.74 -17.61
C THR A 202 -1.12 5.24 -17.96
N ARG A 203 -1.75 6.06 -17.12
CA ARG A 203 -1.82 7.52 -17.31
C ARG A 203 -0.45 8.18 -17.20
N ALA A 204 0.38 7.78 -16.26
CA ALA A 204 1.75 8.28 -16.10
C ALA A 204 2.63 7.96 -17.32
N ALA A 205 2.51 6.74 -17.87
CA ALA A 205 3.26 6.32 -19.06
C ALA A 205 2.89 7.11 -20.32
N VAL A 206 1.64 7.54 -20.47
CA VAL A 206 1.16 8.32 -21.63
C VAL A 206 1.49 9.82 -21.49
N GLY A 207 1.50 10.34 -20.27
CA GLY A 207 1.80 11.76 -19.97
C GLY A 207 3.29 12.12 -20.05
N GLY A 208 4.21 11.16 -20.06
CA GLY A 208 5.65 11.36 -20.15
C GLY A 208 6.20 11.53 -21.59
N ILE A 209 5.34 11.62 -22.62
CA ILE A 209 5.70 11.81 -24.03
C ILE A 209 5.21 13.20 -24.52
N ALA A 210 5.47 14.23 -23.73
CA ALA A 210 5.18 15.61 -24.15
C ALA A 210 6.41 16.50 -23.95
#